data_a27ccd9fda66bfc4b32262f6a950dc1b
#
_entry.id   a27ccd9fda66bfc4b32262f6a950dc1b
#
_cell.length_a   1.000
_cell.length_b   1.000
_cell.length_c   1.000
_cell.angle_alpha   90.00
_cell.angle_beta   90.00
_cell.angle_gamma   90.00
#
_symmetry.space_group_name_H-M   'P 1'
#
loop_
_entity.id
_entity.type
_entity.pdbx_description
1 polymer ?
#
loop_
_entity_poly.entity_id
_entity_poly.type
_entity_poly.pdbx_seq_one_letter_code
_entity_poly.pdbx_strand_id
1 'polypeptide(L)'
;MMVEPMTLPTSPHLALADWRRQVTAMYSTLRADARPGPMRAVSFRSAKDRLFGLHPSSPIPEGQRRDFHGLAYFRHDPVLAVSARLELDPDAQPLDVPRSGDGPPMPFERIGWVRFAIDGSPCRLSVYWLNEYGGGIFIPFRDTTSGKETYGGGRYLWDSAKGADLGTDGDELVLDFNFAYHPSCVYDPIWSCPLAPQENWLPIPILAGERMPRAREDR
;
A
#
# COMPACT_ATOMS: atom_id res chain seq x y z
N MET A 1 -11.05 18.20 26.63
CA MET A 1 -10.38 19.11 25.69
C MET A 1 -11.04 18.87 24.34
N MET A 2 -11.92 19.79 23.90
CA MET A 2 -12.58 19.68 22.60
C MET A 2 -11.52 19.96 21.52
N VAL A 3 -11.26 18.96 20.68
CA VAL A 3 -10.42 19.16 19.49
C VAL A 3 -11.25 19.98 18.51
N GLU A 4 -10.82 21.22 18.25
CA GLU A 4 -11.45 22.02 17.21
C GLU A 4 -11.45 21.25 15.87
N PRO A 5 -12.54 21.31 15.10
CA PRO A 5 -12.57 20.69 13.79
C PRO A 5 -11.47 21.30 12.92
N MET A 6 -10.50 20.49 12.53
CA MET A 6 -9.45 20.92 11.59
C MET A 6 -10.10 21.38 10.30
N THR A 7 -9.95 22.65 9.98
CA THR A 7 -10.42 23.20 8.69
C THR A 7 -9.55 22.63 7.58
N LEU A 8 -10.14 21.87 6.67
CA LEU A 8 -9.41 21.32 5.54
C LEU A 8 -9.02 22.41 4.54
N PRO A 9 -7.82 22.34 3.94
CA PRO A 9 -7.37 23.33 2.97
C PRO A 9 -8.27 23.38 1.72
N THR A 10 -8.56 24.57 1.22
CA THR A 10 -9.34 24.78 0.00
C THR A 10 -8.49 24.65 -1.28
N SER A 11 -7.17 24.90 -1.20
CA SER A 11 -6.25 24.72 -2.31
C SER A 11 -5.97 23.23 -2.56
N PRO A 12 -6.11 22.72 -3.80
CA PRO A 12 -5.83 21.30 -4.13
C PRO A 12 -4.41 20.87 -3.76
N HIS A 13 -3.42 21.75 -3.92
CA HIS A 13 -2.03 21.46 -3.59
C HIS A 13 -1.82 21.34 -2.07
N LEU A 14 -2.44 22.24 -1.29
CA LEU A 14 -2.39 22.16 0.17
C LEU A 14 -3.17 20.96 0.69
N ALA A 15 -4.30 20.64 0.08
CA ALA A 15 -5.06 19.44 0.41
C ALA A 15 -4.24 18.16 0.14
N LEU A 16 -3.53 18.07 -1.00
CA LEU A 16 -2.66 16.93 -1.28
C LEU A 16 -1.47 16.85 -0.29
N ALA A 17 -0.88 17.98 0.07
CA ALA A 17 0.18 18.02 1.08
C ALA A 17 -0.34 17.55 2.45
N ASP A 18 -1.57 17.91 2.80
CA ASP A 18 -2.23 17.45 4.01
C ASP A 18 -2.55 15.96 3.99
N TRP A 19 -3.08 15.46 2.87
CA TRP A 19 -3.28 14.03 2.65
C TRP A 19 -2.00 13.22 2.92
N ARG A 20 -0.87 13.65 2.34
CA ARG A 20 0.42 12.98 2.53
C ARG A 20 0.87 12.98 4.00
N ARG A 21 0.68 14.11 4.71
CA ARG A 21 0.97 14.21 6.15
C ARG A 21 0.09 13.25 6.95
N GLN A 22 -1.19 13.15 6.65
CA GLN A 22 -2.10 12.23 7.34
C GLN A 22 -1.77 10.77 7.06
N VAL A 23 -1.40 10.40 5.82
CA VAL A 23 -0.90 9.06 5.51
C VAL A 23 0.35 8.75 6.33
N THR A 24 1.35 9.63 6.31
CA THR A 24 2.59 9.47 7.09
C THR A 24 2.32 9.32 8.58
N ALA A 25 1.44 10.15 9.15
CA ALA A 25 1.05 10.08 10.56
C ALA A 25 0.34 8.77 10.91
N MET A 26 -0.52 8.28 10.03
CA MET A 26 -1.22 7.01 10.20
C MET A 26 -0.25 5.82 10.25
N TYR A 27 0.74 5.76 9.34
CA TYR A 27 1.77 4.74 9.37
C TYR A 27 2.75 4.92 10.55
N SER A 28 3.08 6.15 10.93
CA SER A 28 3.87 6.42 12.14
C SER A 28 3.18 5.91 13.41
N THR A 29 1.87 6.15 13.52
CA THR A 29 1.06 5.61 14.63
C THR A 29 1.05 4.08 14.61
N LEU A 30 0.95 3.47 13.44
CA LEU A 30 0.98 2.01 13.30
C LEU A 30 2.32 1.41 13.73
N ARG A 31 3.45 2.04 13.35
CA ARG A 31 4.80 1.61 13.77
C ARG A 31 5.01 1.70 15.28
N ALA A 32 4.44 2.73 15.92
CA ALA A 32 4.54 2.94 17.36
C ALA A 32 3.57 2.10 18.20
N ASP A 33 2.60 1.43 17.57
CA ASP A 33 1.54 0.69 18.25
C ASP A 33 2.04 -0.70 18.68
N ALA A 34 2.29 -0.88 19.97
CA ALA A 34 2.74 -2.15 20.57
C ALA A 34 1.62 -3.16 20.85
N ARG A 35 0.36 -2.85 20.50
CA ARG A 35 -0.78 -3.74 20.74
C ARG A 35 -0.73 -4.96 19.79
N PRO A 36 -1.47 -6.06 20.14
CA PRO A 36 -1.57 -7.23 19.26
C PRO A 36 -2.02 -6.88 17.84
N GLY A 37 -1.51 -7.60 16.84
CA GLY A 37 -1.73 -7.33 15.41
C GLY A 37 -3.19 -7.10 15.00
N PRO A 38 -4.19 -7.91 15.44
CA PRO A 38 -5.59 -7.66 15.13
C PRO A 38 -6.11 -6.30 15.61
N MET A 39 -5.67 -5.84 16.79
CA MET A 39 -6.07 -4.53 17.33
C MET A 39 -5.43 -3.38 16.57
N ARG A 40 -4.15 -3.53 16.18
CA ARG A 40 -3.45 -2.58 15.31
C ARG A 40 -4.16 -2.45 13.96
N ALA A 41 -4.51 -3.60 13.36
CA ALA A 41 -5.22 -3.64 12.08
C ALA A 41 -6.58 -2.92 12.15
N VAL A 42 -7.38 -3.15 13.19
CA VAL A 42 -8.68 -2.45 13.38
C VAL A 42 -8.49 -0.94 13.46
N SER A 43 -7.54 -0.47 14.28
CA SER A 43 -7.28 0.96 14.44
C SER A 43 -6.79 1.62 13.15
N PHE A 44 -5.85 0.97 12.45
CA PHE A 44 -5.32 1.45 11.17
C PHE A 44 -6.41 1.53 10.10
N ARG A 45 -7.20 0.46 9.94
CA ARG A 45 -8.31 0.39 8.97
C ARG A 45 -9.33 1.48 9.22
N SER A 46 -9.74 1.69 10.48
CA SER A 46 -10.65 2.77 10.85
C SER A 46 -10.09 4.17 10.54
N ALA A 47 -8.80 4.40 10.76
CA ALA A 47 -8.16 5.66 10.42
C ALA A 47 -8.11 5.87 8.89
N LYS A 48 -7.78 4.82 8.15
CA LYS A 48 -7.75 4.84 6.68
C LYS A 48 -9.13 5.06 6.08
N ASP A 49 -10.17 4.40 6.60
CA ASP A 49 -11.55 4.57 6.16
C ASP A 49 -12.02 6.02 6.35
N ARG A 50 -11.72 6.64 7.49
CA ARG A 50 -12.02 8.07 7.71
C ARG A 50 -11.29 8.97 6.72
N LEU A 51 -10.01 8.71 6.49
CA LEU A 51 -9.21 9.49 5.53
C LEU A 51 -9.78 9.38 4.12
N PHE A 52 -10.12 8.16 3.68
CA PHE A 52 -10.67 7.90 2.35
C PHE A 52 -12.09 8.46 2.18
N GLY A 53 -12.92 8.40 3.19
CA GLY A 53 -14.30 8.89 3.14
C GLY A 53 -14.42 10.41 3.21
N LEU A 54 -13.51 11.09 3.91
CA LEU A 54 -13.71 12.50 4.29
C LEU A 54 -12.74 13.49 3.65
N HIS A 55 -11.53 13.04 3.28
CA HIS A 55 -10.50 13.97 2.83
C HIS A 55 -10.72 14.43 1.38
N PRO A 56 -10.56 15.74 1.05
CA PRO A 56 -10.77 16.25 -0.31
C PRO A 56 -9.85 15.62 -1.37
N SER A 57 -8.61 15.23 -0.99
CA SER A 57 -7.67 14.53 -1.87
C SER A 57 -7.79 13.00 -1.81
N SER A 58 -8.93 12.47 -1.33
CA SER A 58 -9.21 11.04 -1.38
C SER A 58 -9.15 10.50 -2.81
N PRO A 59 -8.62 9.28 -3.03
CA PRO A 59 -8.72 8.64 -4.33
C PRO A 59 -10.14 8.22 -4.70
N ILE A 60 -11.08 8.19 -3.75
CA ILE A 60 -12.50 7.94 -4.02
C ILE A 60 -13.13 9.22 -4.60
N PRO A 61 -13.75 9.18 -5.79
CA PRO A 61 -14.44 10.32 -6.37
C PRO A 61 -15.47 10.92 -5.40
N GLU A 62 -15.58 12.25 -5.35
CA GLU A 62 -16.46 12.95 -4.40
C GLU A 62 -17.90 12.45 -4.45
N GLY A 63 -18.44 12.23 -5.66
CA GLY A 63 -19.78 11.70 -5.84
C GLY A 63 -20.03 10.31 -5.27
N GLN A 64 -18.98 9.52 -5.06
CA GLN A 64 -19.07 8.15 -4.52
C GLN A 64 -18.82 8.10 -3.01
N ARG A 65 -18.31 9.18 -2.38
CA ARG A 65 -17.98 9.21 -0.94
C ARG A 65 -19.22 9.10 -0.04
N ARG A 66 -20.39 9.52 -0.51
CA ARG A 66 -21.65 9.40 0.26
C ARG A 66 -22.03 7.95 0.52
N ASP A 67 -21.69 7.05 -0.41
CA ASP A 67 -21.99 5.62 -0.33
C ASP A 67 -20.79 4.80 0.13
N PHE A 68 -19.71 5.48 0.53
CA PHE A 68 -18.52 4.82 1.05
C PHE A 68 -18.73 4.40 2.50
N HIS A 69 -18.68 3.10 2.76
CA HIS A 69 -18.86 2.50 4.09
C HIS A 69 -17.58 1.86 4.64
N GLY A 70 -16.45 2.10 4.00
CA GLY A 70 -15.14 1.55 4.36
C GLY A 70 -14.56 0.69 3.25
N LEU A 71 -13.24 0.51 3.32
CA LEU A 71 -12.49 -0.37 2.42
C LEU A 71 -12.72 -1.83 2.79
N ALA A 72 -12.63 -2.72 1.81
CA ALA A 72 -12.76 -4.15 2.05
C ALA A 72 -11.39 -4.75 2.40
N TYR A 73 -11.36 -5.62 3.41
CA TYR A 73 -10.15 -6.27 3.88
C TYR A 73 -10.35 -7.78 4.05
N PHE A 74 -9.26 -8.52 3.90
CA PHE A 74 -9.19 -9.86 4.45
C PHE A 74 -9.13 -9.82 5.98
N ARG A 75 -9.42 -10.96 6.62
CA ARG A 75 -9.18 -11.13 8.05
C ARG A 75 -7.69 -10.98 8.33
N HIS A 76 -7.34 -10.40 9.50
CA HIS A 76 -5.95 -10.34 9.94
C HIS A 76 -5.40 -11.75 10.16
N ASP A 77 -4.22 -12.03 9.57
CA ASP A 77 -3.51 -13.28 9.70
C ASP A 77 -2.06 -13.00 10.16
N PRO A 78 -1.67 -13.42 11.38
CA PRO A 78 -0.33 -13.19 11.90
C PRO A 78 0.77 -13.93 11.12
N VAL A 79 0.46 -15.03 10.41
CA VAL A 79 1.41 -15.76 9.57
C VAL A 79 1.91 -14.89 8.39
N LEU A 80 1.09 -13.93 7.97
CA LEU A 80 1.39 -13.00 6.89
C LEU A 80 2.09 -11.71 7.36
N ALA A 81 2.60 -11.69 8.59
CA ALA A 81 3.46 -10.64 9.13
C ALA A 81 4.88 -11.19 9.26
N VAL A 82 5.77 -10.82 8.35
CA VAL A 82 7.16 -11.27 8.30
C VAL A 82 8.11 -10.09 8.26
N SER A 83 9.39 -10.34 8.55
CA SER A 83 10.49 -9.39 8.32
C SER A 83 11.55 -10.06 7.47
N ALA A 84 12.28 -9.28 6.70
CA ALA A 84 13.34 -9.81 5.87
C ALA A 84 14.46 -8.77 5.64
N ARG A 85 15.70 -9.23 5.64
CA ARG A 85 16.86 -8.40 5.32
C ARG A 85 16.86 -8.03 3.85
N LEU A 86 17.18 -6.77 3.55
CA LEU A 86 17.46 -6.33 2.18
C LEU A 86 18.82 -6.90 1.74
N GLU A 87 18.79 -7.78 0.75
CA GLU A 87 19.96 -8.25 0.02
C GLU A 87 20.19 -7.30 -1.16
N LEU A 88 21.25 -6.51 -1.10
CA LEU A 88 21.54 -5.52 -2.14
C LEU A 88 21.90 -6.19 -3.47
N ASP A 89 21.46 -5.59 -4.56
CA ASP A 89 21.86 -5.95 -5.92
C ASP A 89 23.14 -5.21 -6.28
N PRO A 90 24.29 -5.88 -6.44
CA PRO A 90 25.54 -5.21 -6.79
C PRO A 90 25.52 -4.64 -8.21
N ASP A 91 24.63 -5.13 -9.06
CA ASP A 91 24.47 -4.75 -10.46
C ASP A 91 23.12 -4.03 -10.68
N ALA A 92 22.74 -3.17 -9.74
CA ALA A 92 21.50 -2.42 -9.80
C ALA A 92 21.33 -1.74 -11.17
N GLN A 93 20.18 -1.98 -11.82
CA GLN A 93 19.88 -1.47 -13.15
C GLN A 93 18.62 -0.62 -13.14
N PRO A 94 18.58 0.47 -13.91
CA PRO A 94 17.36 1.20 -14.14
C PRO A 94 16.27 0.28 -14.69
N LEU A 95 15.03 0.48 -14.23
CA LEU A 95 13.86 -0.27 -14.65
C LEU A 95 12.69 0.68 -14.90
N ASP A 96 12.15 0.63 -16.09
CA ASP A 96 10.91 1.32 -16.44
C ASP A 96 9.70 0.49 -16.02
N VAL A 97 9.05 0.88 -14.92
CA VAL A 97 7.87 0.19 -14.40
C VAL A 97 6.61 0.70 -15.11
N PRO A 98 5.85 -0.17 -15.80
CA PRO A 98 4.57 0.21 -16.39
C PRO A 98 3.61 0.75 -15.34
N ARG A 99 2.71 1.63 -15.75
CA ARG A 99 1.65 2.14 -14.88
C ARG A 99 0.27 1.91 -15.48
N SER A 100 -0.75 2.06 -14.64
CA SER A 100 -2.13 2.07 -15.09
C SER A 100 -2.39 3.29 -15.99
N GLY A 101 -3.21 3.12 -17.05
CA GLY A 101 -3.47 4.17 -18.04
C GLY A 101 -2.34 4.36 -19.07
N ASP A 102 -2.46 5.37 -19.91
CA ASP A 102 -1.63 5.59 -21.10
C ASP A 102 -0.36 6.45 -20.82
N GLY A 103 -0.01 6.67 -19.57
CA GLY A 103 1.18 7.45 -19.22
C GLY A 103 2.49 6.70 -19.47
N PRO A 104 3.63 7.43 -19.64
CA PRO A 104 4.93 6.79 -19.79
C PRO A 104 5.28 5.98 -18.51
N PRO A 105 6.11 4.93 -18.63
CA PRO A 105 6.56 4.17 -17.46
C PRO A 105 7.25 5.08 -16.44
N MET A 106 7.29 4.63 -15.19
CA MET A 106 8.00 5.33 -14.11
C MET A 106 9.41 4.79 -13.96
N PRO A 107 10.42 5.67 -13.82
CA PRO A 107 11.80 5.25 -13.65
C PRO A 107 12.03 4.75 -12.21
N PHE A 108 12.37 3.50 -12.09
CA PHE A 108 12.82 2.86 -10.85
C PHE A 108 14.20 2.24 -11.05
N GLU A 109 14.80 1.86 -9.95
CA GLU A 109 16.00 1.06 -9.89
C GLU A 109 15.74 -0.11 -8.94
N ARG A 110 16.05 -1.34 -9.35
CA ARG A 110 16.03 -2.45 -8.42
C ARG A 110 17.28 -2.40 -7.56
N ILE A 111 17.12 -2.10 -6.27
CA ILE A 111 18.23 -2.00 -5.33
C ILE A 111 18.56 -3.33 -4.65
N GLY A 112 17.72 -4.36 -4.80
CA GLY A 112 17.94 -5.65 -4.20
C GLY A 112 16.68 -6.48 -4.06
N TRP A 113 16.73 -7.44 -3.15
CA TRP A 113 15.64 -8.38 -2.87
C TRP A 113 15.42 -8.57 -1.38
N VAL A 114 14.21 -8.98 -1.03
CA VAL A 114 13.89 -9.55 0.27
C VAL A 114 13.44 -10.99 0.06
N ARG A 115 14.00 -11.91 0.88
CA ARG A 115 13.62 -13.34 0.89
C ARG A 115 12.98 -13.68 2.22
N PHE A 116 11.87 -14.37 2.17
CA PHE A 116 11.09 -14.77 3.34
C PHE A 116 10.35 -16.08 3.05
N ALA A 117 9.69 -16.64 4.05
CA ALA A 117 8.82 -17.80 3.87
C ALA A 117 7.45 -17.52 4.47
N ILE A 118 6.39 -18.00 3.81
CA ILE A 118 5.01 -18.01 4.31
C ILE A 118 4.54 -19.45 4.31
N ASP A 119 4.16 -19.97 5.47
CA ASP A 119 3.77 -21.38 5.66
C ASP A 119 4.77 -22.37 5.05
N GLY A 120 6.06 -22.08 5.21
CA GLY A 120 7.14 -22.91 4.64
C GLY A 120 7.38 -22.74 3.14
N SER A 121 6.55 -21.98 2.44
CA SER A 121 6.75 -21.66 1.02
C SER A 121 7.77 -20.51 0.86
N PRO A 122 8.90 -20.74 0.15
CA PRO A 122 9.88 -19.69 -0.08
C PRO A 122 9.32 -18.61 -1.00
N CYS A 123 9.52 -17.37 -0.61
CA CYS A 123 9.06 -16.18 -1.33
C CYS A 123 10.23 -15.21 -1.54
N ARG A 124 10.16 -14.43 -2.60
CA ARG A 124 11.09 -13.33 -2.88
C ARG A 124 10.34 -12.17 -3.49
N LEU A 125 10.69 -10.96 -3.09
CA LEU A 125 10.25 -9.72 -3.75
C LEU A 125 11.47 -8.87 -4.07
N SER A 126 11.49 -8.29 -5.26
CA SER A 126 12.42 -7.23 -5.62
C SER A 126 12.03 -5.96 -4.88
N VAL A 127 13.04 -5.24 -4.42
CA VAL A 127 12.91 -3.95 -3.76
C VAL A 127 13.39 -2.88 -4.72
N TYR A 128 12.55 -1.88 -4.96
CA TYR A 128 12.83 -0.82 -5.91
C TYR A 128 13.08 0.49 -5.19
N TRP A 129 13.88 1.33 -5.81
CA TRP A 129 14.06 2.74 -5.49
C TRP A 129 13.43 3.60 -6.58
N LEU A 130 12.59 4.54 -6.23
CA LEU A 130 12.03 5.52 -7.15
C LEU A 130 13.11 6.54 -7.53
N ASN A 131 13.49 6.57 -8.80
CA ASN A 131 14.56 7.42 -9.33
C ASN A 131 14.05 8.82 -9.74
N GLU A 132 13.32 9.48 -8.83
CA GLU A 132 12.81 10.84 -9.02
C GLU A 132 13.10 11.69 -7.78
N TYR A 133 12.76 12.99 -7.86
CA TYR A 133 12.96 13.90 -6.75
C TYR A 133 12.28 13.39 -5.46
N GLY A 134 13.09 13.25 -4.42
CA GLY A 134 12.66 12.73 -3.13
C GLY A 134 12.90 11.22 -2.96
N GLY A 135 12.96 10.45 -4.03
CA GLY A 135 13.20 9.01 -3.97
C GLY A 135 12.21 8.23 -3.10
N GLY A 136 12.50 6.97 -2.88
CA GLY A 136 11.76 6.15 -1.94
C GLY A 136 11.80 4.66 -2.25
N ILE A 137 11.77 3.84 -1.21
CA ILE A 137 11.64 2.38 -1.34
C ILE A 137 10.20 2.06 -1.76
N PHE A 138 10.08 1.19 -2.75
CA PHE A 138 8.82 0.71 -3.27
C PHE A 138 8.83 -0.81 -3.41
N ILE A 139 7.84 -1.48 -2.81
CA ILE A 139 7.68 -2.94 -2.88
C ILE A 139 6.24 -3.25 -3.28
N PRO A 140 5.94 -3.27 -4.59
CA PRO A 140 4.68 -3.76 -5.10
C PRO A 140 4.72 -5.28 -5.22
N PHE A 141 3.57 -5.95 -5.20
CA PHE A 141 3.50 -7.39 -5.44
C PHE A 141 2.18 -7.80 -6.08
N ARG A 142 2.19 -8.93 -6.77
CA ARG A 142 1.02 -9.71 -7.16
C ARG A 142 1.08 -11.08 -6.50
N ASP A 143 -0.05 -11.70 -6.40
CA ASP A 143 -0.21 -13.06 -5.89
C ASP A 143 -1.34 -13.79 -6.63
N THR A 144 -1.65 -15.02 -6.25
CA THR A 144 -2.69 -15.79 -6.95
C THR A 144 -4.11 -15.28 -6.75
N THR A 145 -4.32 -14.28 -5.88
CA THR A 145 -5.61 -13.58 -5.70
C THR A 145 -5.79 -12.42 -6.69
N SER A 146 -4.70 -11.99 -7.35
CA SER A 146 -4.71 -10.83 -8.25
C SER A 146 -5.60 -11.07 -9.49
N GLY A 147 -6.50 -10.13 -9.74
CA GLY A 147 -7.53 -10.25 -10.78
C GLY A 147 -8.76 -11.05 -10.39
N LYS A 148 -8.83 -11.51 -9.13
CA LYS A 148 -9.96 -12.24 -8.54
C LYS A 148 -10.47 -11.51 -7.30
N GLU A 149 -9.83 -11.76 -6.13
CA GLU A 149 -10.18 -11.10 -4.88
C GLU A 149 -9.45 -9.77 -4.67
N THR A 150 -8.33 -9.56 -5.38
CA THR A 150 -7.54 -8.33 -5.33
C THR A 150 -7.33 -7.75 -6.72
N TYR A 151 -6.87 -6.51 -6.80
CA TYR A 151 -6.64 -5.83 -8.07
C TYR A 151 -5.60 -6.54 -8.94
N GLY A 152 -5.90 -6.71 -10.23
CA GLY A 152 -5.04 -7.42 -11.19
C GLY A 152 -3.67 -6.76 -11.41
N GLY A 153 -3.56 -5.43 -11.19
CA GLY A 153 -2.30 -4.69 -11.26
C GLY A 153 -1.38 -4.86 -10.05
N GLY A 154 -1.87 -5.52 -8.99
CA GLY A 154 -1.15 -5.78 -7.75
C GLY A 154 -1.52 -4.85 -6.61
N ARG A 155 -0.87 -5.07 -5.48
CA ARG A 155 -0.96 -4.29 -4.24
C ARG A 155 0.42 -3.76 -3.85
N TYR A 156 0.43 -2.79 -2.94
CA TYR A 156 1.67 -2.23 -2.42
C TYR A 156 1.86 -2.65 -0.96
N LEU A 157 3.08 -3.06 -0.65
CA LEU A 157 3.51 -3.39 0.71
C LEU A 157 4.30 -2.25 1.32
N TRP A 158 5.11 -1.57 0.49
CA TRP A 158 5.89 -0.40 0.84
C TRP A 158 5.80 0.67 -0.25
N ASP A 159 5.63 1.92 0.17
CA ASP A 159 5.74 3.13 -0.66
C ASP A 159 6.22 4.27 0.24
N SER A 160 7.53 4.28 0.53
CA SER A 160 8.10 5.25 1.48
C SER A 160 8.08 6.68 0.92
N ALA A 161 8.04 6.85 -0.42
CA ALA A 161 7.87 8.17 -1.05
C ALA A 161 6.52 8.83 -0.68
N LYS A 162 5.53 8.03 -0.28
CA LYS A 162 4.23 8.50 0.23
C LYS A 162 4.09 8.35 1.74
N GLY A 163 5.16 7.92 2.44
CA GLY A 163 5.13 7.66 3.88
C GLY A 163 4.31 6.43 4.27
N ALA A 164 4.05 5.53 3.32
CA ALA A 164 3.30 4.30 3.51
C ALA A 164 4.27 3.11 3.66
N ASP A 165 4.88 3.00 4.82
CA ASP A 165 5.82 1.93 5.16
C ASP A 165 5.71 1.51 6.64
N LEU A 166 6.12 0.30 6.93
CA LEU A 166 6.07 -0.28 8.27
C LEU A 166 7.38 -0.16 9.04
N GLY A 167 8.38 0.49 8.45
CA GLY A 167 9.69 0.69 9.08
C GLY A 167 10.57 -0.56 9.04
N THR A 168 11.67 -0.49 9.76
CA THR A 168 12.65 -1.56 9.86
C THR A 168 12.83 -2.00 11.30
N ASP A 169 13.22 -3.26 11.49
CA ASP A 169 13.74 -3.78 12.74
C ASP A 169 15.24 -4.10 12.51
N GLY A 170 16.12 -3.22 12.98
CA GLY A 170 17.52 -3.22 12.58
C GLY A 170 17.67 -3.09 11.06
N ASP A 171 18.32 -4.08 10.42
CA ASP A 171 18.53 -4.15 8.96
C ASP A 171 17.41 -4.90 8.21
N GLU A 172 16.35 -5.30 8.89
CA GLU A 172 15.23 -6.03 8.28
C GLU A 172 14.08 -5.10 7.99
N LEU A 173 13.52 -5.17 6.79
CA LEU A 173 12.26 -4.50 6.45
C LEU A 173 11.09 -5.28 7.05
N VAL A 174 10.18 -4.57 7.70
CA VAL A 174 8.93 -5.16 8.19
C VAL A 174 7.96 -5.32 7.02
N LEU A 175 7.61 -6.56 6.71
CA LEU A 175 6.77 -6.96 5.58
C LEU A 175 5.45 -7.55 6.10
N ASP A 176 4.58 -6.73 6.69
CA ASP A 176 3.29 -7.18 7.20
C ASP A 176 2.21 -7.01 6.13
N PHE A 177 1.88 -8.10 5.43
CA PHE A 177 0.88 -8.11 4.37
C PHE A 177 -0.54 -7.77 4.85
N ASN A 178 -0.81 -7.78 6.16
CA ASN A 178 -2.09 -7.33 6.70
C ASN A 178 -2.37 -5.84 6.46
N PHE A 179 -1.33 -5.07 6.10
CA PHE A 179 -1.40 -3.65 5.75
C PHE A 179 -1.16 -3.39 4.26
N ALA A 180 -1.03 -4.45 3.45
CA ALA A 180 -0.96 -4.32 1.99
C ALA A 180 -2.22 -3.63 1.45
N TYR A 181 -2.05 -2.73 0.46
CA TYR A 181 -3.13 -1.89 0.00
C TYR A 181 -3.17 -1.75 -1.53
N HIS A 182 -4.33 -1.38 -2.05
CA HIS A 182 -4.52 -1.11 -3.47
C HIS A 182 -4.01 0.27 -3.88
N PRO A 183 -3.44 0.41 -5.09
CA PRO A 183 -3.11 1.72 -5.66
C PRO A 183 -4.37 2.56 -5.91
N SER A 184 -4.21 3.88 -5.94
CA SER A 184 -5.31 4.84 -6.12
C SER A 184 -6.13 4.63 -7.39
N CYS A 185 -5.52 4.10 -8.46
CA CYS A 185 -6.20 3.81 -9.73
C CYS A 185 -7.29 2.72 -9.65
N VAL A 186 -7.36 2.00 -8.54
CA VAL A 186 -8.47 1.06 -8.26
C VAL A 186 -9.77 1.80 -7.97
N TYR A 187 -9.68 3.00 -7.40
CA TYR A 187 -10.83 3.80 -6.98
C TYR A 187 -11.26 4.81 -8.03
N ASP A 188 -10.30 5.37 -8.78
CA ASP A 188 -10.57 6.32 -9.85
C ASP A 188 -9.50 6.18 -10.94
N PRO A 189 -9.88 5.96 -12.21
CA PRO A 189 -8.97 5.79 -13.35
C PRO A 189 -8.18 7.07 -13.71
N ILE A 190 -8.49 8.23 -13.13
CA ILE A 190 -7.66 9.43 -13.29
C ILE A 190 -6.26 9.25 -12.69
N TRP A 191 -6.10 8.33 -11.73
CA TRP A 191 -4.82 8.04 -11.12
C TRP A 191 -3.99 7.09 -11.98
N SER A 192 -2.76 7.47 -12.23
CA SER A 192 -1.76 6.66 -12.91
C SER A 192 -0.78 6.09 -11.88
N CYS A 193 -0.82 4.78 -11.66
CA CYS A 193 -0.10 4.09 -10.59
C CYS A 193 0.84 3.02 -11.15
N PRO A 194 2.07 2.87 -10.63
CA PRO A 194 2.98 1.81 -11.06
C PRO A 194 2.38 0.43 -10.79
N LEU A 195 2.50 -0.46 -11.76
CA LEU A 195 2.02 -1.84 -11.67
C LEU A 195 3.13 -2.74 -11.11
N ALA A 196 2.75 -3.79 -10.39
CA ALA A 196 3.73 -4.75 -9.88
C ALA A 196 4.39 -5.50 -11.05
N PRO A 197 5.74 -5.44 -11.19
CA PRO A 197 6.48 -6.19 -12.20
C PRO A 197 6.31 -7.70 -12.04
N GLN A 198 6.53 -8.45 -13.14
CA GLN A 198 6.36 -9.90 -13.15
C GLN A 198 7.25 -10.63 -12.11
N GLU A 199 8.44 -10.11 -11.84
CA GLU A 199 9.36 -10.68 -10.85
C GLU A 199 8.86 -10.57 -9.40
N ASN A 200 7.85 -9.73 -9.15
CA ASN A 200 7.16 -9.59 -7.86
C ASN A 200 5.82 -10.35 -7.82
N TRP A 201 5.72 -11.45 -8.54
CA TRP A 201 4.58 -12.35 -8.48
C TRP A 201 4.86 -13.50 -7.49
N LEU A 202 4.09 -13.52 -6.42
CA LEU A 202 4.13 -14.60 -5.44
C LEU A 202 3.25 -15.75 -5.92
N PRO A 203 3.76 -17.00 -5.91
CA PRO A 203 3.01 -18.17 -6.42
C PRO A 203 1.99 -18.70 -5.42
N ILE A 204 1.75 -18.00 -4.33
CA ILE A 204 0.83 -18.36 -3.25
C ILE A 204 -0.22 -17.26 -3.06
N PRO A 205 -1.42 -17.56 -2.50
CA PRO A 205 -2.40 -16.55 -2.17
C PRO A 205 -1.99 -15.75 -0.92
N ILE A 206 -2.07 -14.42 -1.00
CA ILE A 206 -1.89 -13.52 0.13
C ILE A 206 -3.26 -13.02 0.59
N LEU A 207 -3.92 -13.80 1.45
CA LEU A 207 -5.26 -13.53 1.99
C LEU A 207 -5.19 -12.56 3.18
N ALA A 208 -4.46 -11.46 3.01
CA ALA A 208 -4.31 -10.38 3.99
C ALA A 208 -4.35 -9.00 3.32
N GLY A 209 -4.52 -7.93 4.10
CA GLY A 209 -4.59 -6.57 3.60
C GLY A 209 -5.89 -6.25 2.86
N GLU A 210 -5.86 -5.28 1.96
CA GLU A 210 -7.02 -4.88 1.16
C GLU A 210 -7.39 -5.93 0.12
N ARG A 211 -8.69 -6.06 -0.09
CA ARG A 211 -9.29 -6.85 -1.17
C ARG A 211 -10.33 -6.04 -1.93
N MET A 212 -10.68 -6.46 -3.12
CA MET A 212 -11.81 -5.87 -3.85
C MET A 212 -13.12 -6.11 -3.07
N PRO A 213 -14.04 -5.15 -3.07
CA PRO A 213 -15.38 -5.37 -2.55
C PRO A 213 -15.99 -6.60 -3.25
N ARG A 214 -16.68 -7.45 -2.51
CA ARG A 214 -17.52 -8.48 -3.15
C ARG A 214 -18.60 -7.78 -3.95
N ALA A 215 -18.83 -8.23 -5.18
CA ALA A 215 -20.04 -7.82 -5.90
C ALA A 215 -21.24 -8.10 -4.96
N ARG A 216 -22.14 -7.12 -4.82
CA ARG A 216 -23.43 -7.40 -4.15
C ARG A 216 -24.07 -8.50 -4.98
N GLU A 217 -24.29 -9.67 -4.38
CA GLU A 217 -25.23 -10.63 -4.91
C GLU A 217 -26.59 -9.91 -4.84
N ASP A 218 -27.13 -9.55 -6.00
CA ASP A 218 -28.48 -8.99 -6.10
C ASP A 218 -29.43 -10.02 -5.46
N ARG A 219 -30.05 -9.62 -4.35
CA ARG A 219 -31.10 -10.39 -3.69
C ARG A 219 -32.43 -10.07 -4.37
#